data_a88eba4aa34a5ef79faecd4220e49634
#
_entry.id   a88eba4aa34a5ef79faecd4220e49634
#
_cell.length_a   1.000
_cell.length_b   1.000
_cell.length_c   1.000
_cell.angle_alpha   90.00
_cell.angle_beta   90.00
_cell.angle_gamma   90.00
#
_symmetry.space_group_name_H-M   'P 1'
#
loop_
_entity.id
_entity.type
_entity.pdbx_description
1 polymer ?
#
loop_
_entity_poly.entity_id
_entity_poly.type
_entity_poly.pdbx_seq_one_letter_code
_entity_poly.pdbx_strand_id
1 'polypeptide(L)'
;MNKKIYLVRHGKIDTGKEKCYIGVTDLTLSKEGIVQAQKLKKFFQNIHIEKAYVSPLIRCVQTADIILENRNVERILMRELMEINLGQWEKKSFSYIKRFFPEQFKNRGENIATFVTPGGESFEQLRKRVIPVFEAIKENTKDNVLIVAHAGVNRVILSSILSISINDMFKINQDYGCVNEIFWNDELKKLQCKKIM
;
A
#
# COMPACT_ATOMS: atom_id res chain seq x y z
N MET A 1 -5.55 -6.75 -25.41
CA MET A 1 -4.84 -7.29 -24.22
C MET A 1 -5.57 -6.80 -22.97
N ASN A 2 -5.87 -7.67 -22.04
CA ASN A 2 -6.52 -7.22 -20.79
C ASN A 2 -5.51 -6.43 -19.97
N LYS A 3 -5.80 -5.14 -19.71
CA LYS A 3 -4.96 -4.28 -18.87
C LYS A 3 -4.78 -4.85 -17.48
N LYS A 4 -3.61 -4.61 -16.88
CA LYS A 4 -3.25 -5.05 -15.54
C LYS A 4 -2.95 -3.86 -14.65
N ILE A 5 -3.31 -3.96 -13.38
CA ILE A 5 -2.91 -3.01 -12.36
C ILE A 5 -1.87 -3.71 -11.48
N TYR A 6 -0.67 -3.15 -11.43
CA TYR A 6 0.40 -3.64 -10.57
C TYR A 6 0.41 -2.82 -9.28
N LEU A 7 -0.12 -3.42 -8.21
CA LEU A 7 -0.19 -2.80 -6.90
C LEU A 7 1.04 -3.19 -6.08
N VAL A 8 1.92 -2.23 -5.85
CA VAL A 8 3.24 -2.41 -5.22
C VAL A 8 3.26 -1.78 -3.84
N ARG A 9 3.76 -2.51 -2.84
CA ARG A 9 4.16 -1.91 -1.57
C ARG A 9 5.57 -1.34 -1.70
N HIS A 10 5.81 -0.14 -1.18
CA HIS A 10 7.15 0.47 -1.13
C HIS A 10 8.20 -0.46 -0.52
N GLY A 11 9.47 -0.24 -0.83
CA GLY A 11 10.62 -0.94 -0.24
C GLY A 11 10.75 -0.69 1.27
N LYS A 12 11.56 -1.49 1.95
CA LYS A 12 11.77 -1.42 3.39
C LYS A 12 12.27 -0.04 3.83
N ILE A 13 11.71 0.45 4.93
CA ILE A 13 12.15 1.65 5.64
C ILE A 13 12.94 1.26 6.89
N ASP A 14 13.75 2.18 7.40
CA ASP A 14 14.43 1.98 8.67
C ASP A 14 13.58 2.53 9.82
N THR A 15 13.11 1.65 10.67
CA THR A 15 12.35 1.97 11.89
C THR A 15 13.12 1.66 13.17
N GLY A 16 14.42 1.36 13.06
CA GLY A 16 15.24 0.90 14.17
C GLY A 16 15.02 -0.59 14.51
N LYS A 17 15.37 -0.96 15.74
CA LYS A 17 15.33 -2.36 16.20
C LYS A 17 13.91 -2.85 16.55
N GLU A 18 13.04 -1.95 16.99
CA GLU A 18 11.68 -2.30 17.40
C GLU A 18 10.66 -2.07 16.30
N LYS A 19 9.63 -2.90 16.28
CA LYS A 19 8.48 -2.73 15.40
C LYS A 19 7.63 -1.56 15.86
N CYS A 20 7.54 -0.52 15.02
CA CYS A 20 6.82 0.71 15.32
C CYS A 20 5.57 0.89 14.44
N TYR A 21 4.65 1.69 14.95
CA TYR A 21 3.53 2.21 14.18
C TYR A 21 4.04 3.31 13.24
N ILE A 22 4.05 3.05 11.95
CA ILE A 22 4.45 4.00 10.90
C ILE A 22 3.33 4.09 9.88
N GLY A 23 2.62 5.20 9.93
CA GLY A 23 1.57 5.52 8.97
C GLY A 23 2.01 6.65 8.05
N VAL A 24 1.53 7.88 8.31
CA VAL A 24 1.86 9.07 7.52
C VAL A 24 3.24 9.67 7.82
N THR A 25 3.94 9.18 8.84
CA THR A 25 5.33 9.59 9.09
C THR A 25 6.17 9.36 7.84
N ASP A 26 6.83 10.41 7.37
CA ASP A 26 7.61 10.35 6.15
C ASP A 26 9.05 9.90 6.45
N LEU A 27 9.38 8.70 5.98
CA LEU A 27 10.68 8.05 6.14
C LEU A 27 11.17 7.58 4.77
N THR A 28 12.47 7.72 4.53
CA THR A 28 13.15 7.24 3.32
C THR A 28 13.30 5.72 3.31
N LEU A 29 13.61 5.17 2.13
CA LEU A 29 14.00 3.77 2.01
C LEU A 29 15.30 3.50 2.78
N SER A 30 15.36 2.34 3.42
CA SER A 30 16.62 1.78 3.93
C SER A 30 17.49 1.26 2.77
N LYS A 31 18.76 0.93 3.05
CA LYS A 31 19.62 0.25 2.05
C LYS A 31 18.97 -1.02 1.50
N GLU A 32 18.33 -1.81 2.35
CA GLU A 32 17.60 -3.01 1.93
C GLU A 32 16.39 -2.65 1.05
N GLY A 33 15.65 -1.57 1.39
CA GLY A 33 14.54 -1.07 0.59
C GLY A 33 14.96 -0.62 -0.80
N ILE A 34 16.12 -0.01 -0.95
CA ILE A 34 16.69 0.35 -2.25
C ILE A 34 16.98 -0.91 -3.08
N VAL A 35 17.58 -1.95 -2.47
CA VAL A 35 17.83 -3.23 -3.14
C VAL A 35 16.52 -3.90 -3.58
N GLN A 36 15.47 -3.84 -2.75
CA GLN A 36 14.15 -4.34 -3.11
C GLN A 36 13.58 -3.58 -4.32
N ALA A 37 13.65 -2.25 -4.32
CA ALA A 37 13.21 -1.43 -5.45
C ALA A 37 14.00 -1.72 -6.75
N GLN A 38 15.31 -1.99 -6.65
CA GLN A 38 16.12 -2.41 -7.80
C GLN A 38 15.70 -3.79 -8.36
N LYS A 39 15.28 -4.72 -7.50
CA LYS A 39 14.68 -5.98 -7.96
C LYS A 39 13.37 -5.75 -8.70
N LEU A 40 12.54 -4.84 -8.19
CA LEU A 40 11.31 -4.42 -8.86
C LEU A 40 11.60 -3.78 -10.22
N LYS A 41 12.63 -2.92 -10.34
CA LYS A 41 13.06 -2.36 -11.62
C LYS A 41 13.35 -3.46 -12.66
N LYS A 42 14.08 -4.51 -12.27
CA LYS A 42 14.34 -5.67 -13.15
C LYS A 42 13.07 -6.40 -13.55
N PHE A 43 12.14 -6.59 -12.59
CA PHE A 43 10.86 -7.23 -12.87
C PHE A 43 10.03 -6.43 -13.89
N PHE A 44 9.98 -5.10 -13.75
CA PHE A 44 9.19 -4.23 -14.62
C PHE A 44 9.88 -3.86 -15.95
N GLN A 45 11.14 -4.23 -16.17
CA GLN A 45 11.94 -3.75 -17.32
C GLN A 45 11.28 -3.96 -18.68
N ASN A 46 10.58 -5.09 -18.88
CA ASN A 46 9.91 -5.46 -20.12
C ASN A 46 8.37 -5.34 -20.04
N ILE A 47 7.84 -4.76 -18.97
CA ILE A 47 6.41 -4.54 -18.80
C ILE A 47 6.10 -3.11 -19.21
N HIS A 48 5.27 -2.92 -20.24
CA HIS A 48 4.78 -1.60 -20.59
C HIS A 48 3.90 -1.06 -19.45
N ILE A 49 4.16 0.15 -19.00
CA ILE A 49 3.37 0.89 -17.99
C ILE A 49 2.95 2.22 -18.62
N GLU A 50 1.64 2.44 -18.71
CA GLU A 50 1.06 3.68 -19.23
C GLU A 50 1.28 4.84 -18.26
N LYS A 51 0.94 4.64 -17.00
CA LYS A 51 1.04 5.65 -15.94
C LYS A 51 1.39 5.02 -14.60
N ALA A 52 1.99 5.81 -13.73
CA ALA A 52 2.26 5.42 -12.35
C ALA A 52 1.53 6.35 -11.37
N TYR A 53 0.71 5.79 -10.50
CA TYR A 53 0.03 6.47 -9.42
C TYR A 53 0.77 6.18 -8.12
N VAL A 54 1.21 7.22 -7.42
CA VAL A 54 2.18 7.06 -6.34
C VAL A 54 1.71 7.84 -5.11
N SER A 55 1.78 7.19 -3.94
CA SER A 55 1.65 7.91 -2.68
C SER A 55 2.75 8.98 -2.58
N PRO A 56 2.45 10.23 -2.13
CA PRO A 56 3.44 11.28 -2.03
C PRO A 56 4.47 11.07 -0.92
N LEU A 57 4.31 10.06 -0.05
CA LEU A 57 5.30 9.75 0.98
C LEU A 57 6.60 9.28 0.34
N ILE A 58 7.73 9.85 0.81
CA ILE A 58 9.05 9.73 0.15
C ILE A 58 9.46 8.30 -0.15
N ARG A 59 9.13 7.32 0.70
CA ARG A 59 9.42 5.89 0.47
C ARG A 59 8.73 5.33 -0.76
N CYS A 60 7.52 5.81 -1.10
CA CYS A 60 6.81 5.40 -2.31
C CYS A 60 7.37 6.11 -3.54
N VAL A 61 7.69 7.40 -3.42
CA VAL A 61 8.32 8.19 -4.48
C VAL A 61 9.67 7.55 -4.86
N GLN A 62 10.55 7.29 -3.89
CA GLN A 62 11.84 6.64 -4.13
C GLN A 62 11.69 5.25 -4.75
N THR A 63 10.69 4.47 -4.30
CA THR A 63 10.42 3.15 -4.89
C THR A 63 10.01 3.29 -6.35
N ALA A 64 9.08 4.20 -6.67
CA ALA A 64 8.60 4.45 -8.03
C ALA A 64 9.72 4.99 -8.94
N ASP A 65 10.55 5.92 -8.43
CA ASP A 65 11.66 6.49 -9.18
C ASP A 65 12.69 5.43 -9.58
N ILE A 66 13.01 4.51 -8.67
CA ILE A 66 13.92 3.40 -8.97
C ILE A 66 13.29 2.43 -9.99
N ILE A 67 12.01 2.07 -9.83
CA ILE A 67 11.30 1.17 -10.76
C ILE A 67 11.28 1.76 -12.17
N LEU A 68 11.03 3.07 -12.28
CA LEU A 68 10.80 3.78 -13.53
C LEU A 68 12.02 4.57 -14.03
N GLU A 69 13.19 4.30 -13.47
CA GLU A 69 14.44 4.95 -13.88
C GLU A 69 14.69 4.74 -15.37
N ASN A 70 15.00 5.82 -16.09
CA ASN A 70 15.21 5.86 -17.55
C ASN A 70 13.96 5.47 -18.38
N ARG A 71 12.77 5.57 -17.81
CA ARG A 71 11.51 5.33 -18.51
C ARG A 71 10.67 6.61 -18.57
N ASN A 72 10.13 6.91 -19.75
CA ASN A 72 9.20 8.03 -19.91
C ASN A 72 7.78 7.61 -19.50
N VAL A 73 7.53 7.53 -18.19
CA VAL A 73 6.23 7.21 -17.61
C VAL A 73 5.80 8.35 -16.72
N GLU A 74 4.60 8.88 -16.95
CA GLU A 74 4.01 9.91 -16.10
C GLU A 74 3.79 9.40 -14.67
N ARG A 75 4.28 10.15 -13.68
CA ARG A 75 4.08 9.87 -12.24
C ARG A 75 3.06 10.84 -11.66
N ILE A 76 1.95 10.32 -11.19
CA ILE A 76 0.85 11.09 -10.60
C ILE A 76 0.87 10.86 -9.10
N LEU A 77 1.20 11.91 -8.33
CA LEU A 77 1.17 11.84 -6.87
C LEU A 77 -0.27 11.99 -6.37
N MET A 78 -0.72 11.03 -5.55
CA MET A 78 -2.08 10.99 -5.03
C MET A 78 -2.07 10.91 -3.50
N ARG A 79 -2.59 11.95 -2.83
CA ARG A 79 -2.68 12.00 -1.36
C ARG A 79 -3.58 10.89 -0.80
N GLU A 80 -4.58 10.49 -1.55
CA GLU A 80 -5.50 9.41 -1.20
C GLU A 80 -4.80 8.05 -1.09
N LEU A 81 -3.63 7.89 -1.69
CA LEU A 81 -2.80 6.69 -1.58
C LEU A 81 -1.81 6.72 -0.40
N MET A 82 -1.81 7.77 0.44
CA MET A 82 -1.01 7.80 1.67
C MET A 82 -1.43 6.68 2.62
N GLU A 83 -0.48 6.21 3.45
CA GLU A 83 -0.77 5.20 4.47
C GLU A 83 -1.75 5.74 5.52
N ILE A 84 -2.34 4.85 6.29
CA ILE A 84 -3.22 5.20 7.40
C ILE A 84 -2.54 6.20 8.35
N ASN A 85 -3.26 7.26 8.71
CA ASN A 85 -2.80 8.18 9.73
C ASN A 85 -2.98 7.54 11.11
N LEU A 86 -1.89 7.31 11.81
CA LEU A 86 -1.89 6.70 13.14
C LEU A 86 -1.87 7.74 14.28
N GLY A 87 -1.95 9.04 13.95
CA GLY A 87 -2.06 10.12 14.92
C GLY A 87 -0.99 10.06 16.01
N GLN A 88 -1.41 10.04 17.28
CA GLN A 88 -0.49 10.01 18.42
C GLN A 88 0.32 8.70 18.57
N TRP A 89 -0.02 7.67 17.79
CA TRP A 89 0.74 6.41 17.79
C TRP A 89 1.90 6.41 16.80
N GLU A 90 1.99 7.41 15.93
CA GLU A 90 3.12 7.54 14.99
C GLU A 90 4.47 7.45 15.71
N LYS A 91 5.37 6.62 15.16
CA LYS A 91 6.72 6.32 15.70
C LYS A 91 6.75 5.61 17.07
N LYS A 92 5.60 5.30 17.68
CA LYS A 92 5.58 4.52 18.93
C LYS A 92 5.77 3.04 18.63
N SER A 93 6.55 2.35 19.48
CA SER A 93 6.68 0.90 19.33
C SER A 93 5.40 0.18 19.77
N PHE A 94 5.19 -1.02 19.26
CA PHE A 94 4.05 -1.85 19.68
C PHE A 94 4.14 -2.18 21.17
N SER A 95 5.35 -2.41 21.70
CA SER A 95 5.62 -2.64 23.11
C SER A 95 5.22 -1.43 23.97
N TYR A 96 5.57 -0.21 23.50
CA TYR A 96 5.19 1.02 24.19
C TYR A 96 3.66 1.17 24.28
N ILE A 97 2.96 1.03 23.16
CA ILE A 97 1.50 1.18 23.16
C ILE A 97 0.84 0.11 24.04
N LYS A 98 1.28 -1.15 23.93
CA LYS A 98 0.77 -2.25 24.76
C LYS A 98 0.97 -1.99 26.26
N ARG A 99 2.10 -1.37 26.64
CA ARG A 99 2.43 -1.08 28.04
C ARG A 99 1.65 0.11 28.62
N PHE A 100 1.59 1.22 27.86
CA PHE A 100 1.08 2.49 28.38
C PHE A 100 -0.38 2.77 28.00
N PHE A 101 -0.92 2.06 26.99
CA PHE A 101 -2.29 2.19 26.51
C PHE A 101 -2.93 0.81 26.27
N PRO A 102 -2.93 -0.09 27.27
CA PRO A 102 -3.31 -1.50 27.10
C PRO A 102 -4.75 -1.67 26.61
N GLU A 103 -5.67 -0.87 27.12
CA GLU A 103 -7.09 -0.93 26.72
C GLU A 103 -7.28 -0.50 25.27
N GLN A 104 -6.63 0.57 24.83
CA GLN A 104 -6.69 1.02 23.44
C GLN A 104 -6.04 0.00 22.51
N PHE A 105 -4.91 -0.59 22.94
CA PHE A 105 -4.22 -1.65 22.17
C PHE A 105 -5.13 -2.87 21.98
N LYS A 106 -5.82 -3.30 23.04
CA LYS A 106 -6.80 -4.40 23.01
C LYS A 106 -7.98 -4.04 22.10
N ASN A 107 -8.60 -2.88 22.32
CA ASN A 107 -9.73 -2.40 21.52
C ASN A 107 -9.39 -2.34 20.02
N ARG A 108 -8.19 -1.86 19.67
CA ARG A 108 -7.74 -1.87 18.27
C ARG A 108 -7.64 -3.29 17.72
N GLY A 109 -7.20 -4.26 18.51
CA GLY A 109 -7.13 -5.67 18.11
C GLY A 109 -8.51 -6.28 17.82
N GLU A 110 -9.51 -5.91 18.62
CA GLU A 110 -10.88 -6.43 18.53
C GLU A 110 -11.72 -5.70 17.45
N ASN A 111 -11.43 -4.41 17.22
CA ASN A 111 -12.21 -3.51 16.36
C ASN A 111 -11.34 -2.88 15.26
N ILE A 112 -10.54 -3.69 14.57
CA ILE A 112 -9.51 -3.21 13.65
C ILE A 112 -10.07 -2.29 12.54
N ALA A 113 -11.28 -2.56 12.05
CA ALA A 113 -11.90 -1.79 10.99
C ALA A 113 -12.27 -0.37 11.44
N THR A 114 -12.81 -0.23 12.65
CA THR A 114 -13.45 1.00 13.10
C THR A 114 -12.67 1.78 14.14
N PHE A 115 -11.69 1.13 14.80
CA PHE A 115 -10.85 1.78 15.80
C PHE A 115 -10.06 2.95 15.18
N VAL A 116 -10.21 4.12 15.79
CA VAL A 116 -9.46 5.34 15.43
C VAL A 116 -8.40 5.59 16.48
N THR A 117 -7.14 5.68 16.08
CA THR A 117 -6.07 6.15 16.97
C THR A 117 -6.27 7.63 17.29
N PRO A 118 -5.94 8.11 18.49
CA PRO A 118 -6.11 9.53 18.84
C PRO A 118 -5.44 10.46 17.80
N GLY A 119 -6.24 11.33 17.16
CA GLY A 119 -5.78 12.22 16.09
C GLY A 119 -5.45 11.52 14.76
N GLY A 120 -5.82 10.27 14.59
CA GLY A 120 -5.60 9.48 13.39
C GLY A 120 -6.87 9.14 12.63
N GLU A 121 -6.83 8.05 11.86
CA GLU A 121 -7.96 7.50 11.11
C GLU A 121 -8.13 5.99 11.38
N SER A 122 -9.33 5.47 11.10
CA SER A 122 -9.62 4.02 11.08
C SER A 122 -9.36 3.43 9.69
N PHE A 123 -9.32 2.10 9.59
CA PHE A 123 -9.24 1.43 8.29
C PHE A 123 -10.51 1.61 7.44
N GLU A 124 -11.67 1.82 8.05
CA GLU A 124 -12.88 2.20 7.31
C GLU A 124 -12.78 3.61 6.73
N GLN A 125 -12.16 4.56 7.42
CA GLN A 125 -11.90 5.89 6.87
C GLN A 125 -10.85 5.82 5.74
N LEU A 126 -9.79 5.03 5.93
CA LEU A 126 -8.83 4.73 4.87
C LEU A 126 -9.53 4.15 3.63
N ARG A 127 -10.41 3.17 3.82
CA ARG A 127 -11.19 2.56 2.73
C ARG A 127 -12.03 3.60 1.97
N LYS A 128 -12.71 4.48 2.69
CA LYS A 128 -13.56 5.53 2.09
C LYS A 128 -12.78 6.47 1.18
N ARG A 129 -11.49 6.74 1.45
CA ARG A 129 -10.68 7.60 0.57
C ARG A 129 -9.94 6.83 -0.53
N VAL A 130 -9.57 5.58 -0.29
CA VAL A 130 -8.75 4.78 -1.22
C VAL A 130 -9.59 4.15 -2.33
N ILE A 131 -10.74 3.57 -2.01
CA ILE A 131 -11.53 2.80 -2.99
C ILE A 131 -12.03 3.67 -4.15
N PRO A 132 -12.62 4.87 -3.93
CA PRO A 132 -13.03 5.72 -5.04
C PRO A 132 -11.89 6.07 -6.00
N VAL A 133 -10.71 6.31 -5.46
CA VAL A 133 -9.51 6.61 -6.26
C VAL A 133 -9.04 5.39 -7.04
N PHE A 134 -9.03 4.20 -6.43
CA PHE A 134 -8.70 2.96 -7.12
C PHE A 134 -9.67 2.69 -8.29
N GLU A 135 -10.98 2.88 -8.09
CA GLU A 135 -11.96 2.73 -9.15
C GLU A 135 -11.75 3.74 -10.29
N ALA A 136 -11.47 5.01 -9.95
CA ALA A 136 -11.16 6.04 -10.94
C ALA A 136 -9.89 5.71 -11.74
N ILE A 137 -8.82 5.21 -11.10
CA ILE A 137 -7.61 4.74 -11.79
C ILE A 137 -7.96 3.60 -12.75
N LYS A 138 -8.72 2.63 -12.27
CA LYS A 138 -9.16 1.48 -13.07
C LYS A 138 -9.97 1.92 -14.31
N GLU A 139 -10.85 2.90 -14.18
CA GLU A 139 -11.71 3.35 -15.29
C GLU A 139 -10.96 4.23 -16.31
N ASN A 140 -10.10 5.11 -15.83
CA ASN A 140 -9.46 6.14 -16.66
C ASN A 140 -8.13 5.69 -17.33
N THR A 141 -7.73 4.43 -17.21
CA THR A 141 -6.52 3.90 -17.84
C THR A 141 -6.86 2.85 -18.89
N LYS A 142 -6.11 2.83 -19.98
CA LYS A 142 -6.34 1.95 -21.14
C LYS A 142 -5.38 0.77 -21.19
N ASP A 143 -4.20 0.91 -20.58
CA ASP A 143 -3.13 -0.09 -20.54
C ASP A 143 -2.69 -0.37 -19.11
N ASN A 144 -1.58 -1.09 -18.92
CA ASN A 144 -1.10 -1.43 -17.60
C ASN A 144 -0.69 -0.20 -16.79
N VAL A 145 -1.03 -0.20 -15.52
CA VAL A 145 -0.66 0.86 -14.58
C VAL A 145 0.11 0.32 -13.40
N LEU A 146 0.97 1.17 -12.86
CA LEU A 146 1.69 0.94 -11.62
C LEU A 146 1.05 1.78 -10.51
N ILE A 147 0.72 1.15 -9.39
CA ILE A 147 0.34 1.85 -8.15
C ILE A 147 1.41 1.53 -7.11
N VAL A 148 2.07 2.56 -6.57
CA VAL A 148 3.04 2.40 -5.49
C VAL A 148 2.48 3.01 -4.23
N ALA A 149 2.15 2.16 -3.27
CA ALA A 149 1.49 2.56 -2.03
C ALA A 149 2.02 1.78 -0.81
N HIS A 150 1.17 1.50 0.15
CA HIS A 150 1.53 1.01 1.48
C HIS A 150 0.76 -0.26 1.84
N ALA A 151 1.15 -0.90 2.95
CA ALA A 151 0.55 -2.15 3.37
C ALA A 151 -0.95 -2.02 3.72
N GLY A 152 -1.35 -0.94 4.41
CA GLY A 152 -2.75 -0.68 4.75
C GLY A 152 -3.58 -0.38 3.51
N VAL A 153 -3.10 0.52 2.66
CA VAL A 153 -3.74 0.88 1.37
C VAL A 153 -3.93 -0.36 0.50
N ASN A 154 -2.85 -1.14 0.30
CA ASN A 154 -2.91 -2.35 -0.53
C ASN A 154 -3.91 -3.37 0.03
N ARG A 155 -3.92 -3.59 1.35
CA ARG A 155 -4.88 -4.48 1.99
C ARG A 155 -6.32 -4.05 1.80
N VAL A 156 -6.59 -2.75 1.90
CA VAL A 156 -7.94 -2.21 1.68
C VAL A 156 -8.41 -2.46 0.24
N ILE A 157 -7.55 -2.21 -0.76
CA ILE A 157 -7.85 -2.48 -2.17
C ILE A 157 -8.08 -3.98 -2.38
N LEU A 158 -7.15 -4.81 -1.92
CA LEU A 158 -7.21 -6.26 -2.10
C LEU A 158 -8.40 -6.89 -1.36
N SER A 159 -8.74 -6.40 -0.16
CA SER A 159 -9.93 -6.86 0.57
C SER A 159 -11.20 -6.64 -0.24
N SER A 160 -11.32 -5.47 -0.90
CA SER A 160 -12.47 -5.17 -1.75
C SER A 160 -12.56 -6.13 -2.94
N ILE A 161 -11.44 -6.43 -3.61
CA ILE A 161 -11.39 -7.33 -4.76
C ILE A 161 -11.69 -8.78 -4.36
N LEU A 162 -11.16 -9.22 -3.20
CA LEU A 162 -11.28 -10.58 -2.70
C LEU A 162 -12.55 -10.81 -1.88
N SER A 163 -13.37 -9.77 -1.66
CA SER A 163 -14.54 -9.83 -0.78
C SER A 163 -14.20 -10.28 0.65
N ILE A 164 -13.04 -9.85 1.16
CA ILE A 164 -12.57 -10.12 2.51
C ILE A 164 -12.99 -8.94 3.41
N SER A 165 -13.50 -9.23 4.60
CA SER A 165 -13.81 -8.18 5.58
C SER A 165 -12.56 -7.37 5.95
N ILE A 166 -12.72 -6.07 6.21
CA ILE A 166 -11.64 -5.22 6.73
C ILE A 166 -11.08 -5.77 8.06
N ASN A 167 -11.91 -6.40 8.87
CA ASN A 167 -11.44 -7.06 10.11
C ASN A 167 -10.45 -8.19 9.84
N ASP A 168 -10.54 -8.83 8.68
CA ASP A 168 -9.70 -9.97 8.26
C ASP A 168 -8.54 -9.56 7.33
N MET A 169 -8.42 -8.29 6.97
CA MET A 169 -7.47 -7.83 5.95
C MET A 169 -6.00 -8.12 6.27
N PHE A 170 -5.64 -8.31 7.54
CA PHE A 170 -4.28 -8.68 7.95
C PHE A 170 -3.89 -10.12 7.56
N LYS A 171 -4.87 -10.95 7.15
CA LYS A 171 -4.61 -12.25 6.51
C LYS A 171 -3.97 -12.09 5.12
N ILE A 172 -4.12 -10.91 4.49
CA ILE A 172 -3.49 -10.59 3.21
C ILE A 172 -2.03 -10.17 3.49
N ASN A 173 -1.10 -11.05 3.14
CA ASN A 173 0.32 -10.75 3.33
C ASN A 173 0.77 -9.64 2.37
N GLN A 174 1.42 -8.61 2.93
CA GLN A 174 1.99 -7.48 2.21
C GLN A 174 3.42 -7.24 2.69
N ASP A 175 4.38 -7.98 2.14
CA ASP A 175 5.81 -7.80 2.40
C ASP A 175 6.33 -6.52 1.72
N TYR A 176 7.44 -5.95 2.20
CA TYR A 176 8.08 -4.81 1.54
C TYR A 176 8.52 -5.19 0.11
N GLY A 177 8.19 -4.34 -0.84
CA GLY A 177 8.50 -4.58 -2.25
C GLY A 177 7.65 -5.68 -2.90
N CYS A 178 6.57 -6.15 -2.26
CA CYS A 178 5.67 -7.12 -2.91
C CYS A 178 4.88 -6.46 -4.05
N VAL A 179 4.54 -7.28 -5.04
CA VAL A 179 3.73 -6.92 -6.20
C VAL A 179 2.49 -7.80 -6.24
N ASN A 180 1.31 -7.17 -6.28
CA ASN A 180 0.06 -7.83 -6.55
C ASN A 180 -0.42 -7.42 -7.95
N GLU A 181 -0.58 -8.39 -8.84
CA GLU A 181 -1.15 -8.18 -10.17
C GLU A 181 -2.67 -8.30 -10.07
N ILE A 182 -3.38 -7.25 -10.46
CA ILE A 182 -4.85 -7.19 -10.50
C ILE A 182 -5.26 -7.17 -11.97
N PHE A 183 -6.19 -8.04 -12.35
CA PHE A 183 -6.66 -8.21 -13.72
C PHE A 183 -8.14 -8.58 -13.75
N TRP A 184 -8.78 -8.32 -14.88
CA TRP A 184 -10.15 -8.76 -15.14
C TRP A 184 -10.14 -10.24 -15.55
N ASN A 185 -11.00 -11.05 -14.94
CA ASN A 185 -11.24 -12.43 -15.33
C ASN A 185 -12.56 -12.51 -16.12
N ASP A 186 -12.45 -12.83 -17.41
CA ASP A 186 -13.60 -12.87 -18.33
C ASP A 186 -14.59 -14.00 -18.01
N GLU A 187 -14.11 -15.11 -17.50
CA GLU A 187 -14.95 -16.26 -17.12
C GLU A 187 -15.78 -15.96 -15.88
N LEU A 188 -15.13 -15.37 -14.86
CA LEU A 188 -15.77 -15.08 -13.58
C LEU A 188 -16.46 -13.71 -13.55
N LYS A 189 -16.34 -12.90 -14.63
CA LYS A 189 -16.88 -11.53 -14.73
C LYS A 189 -16.54 -10.63 -13.53
N LYS A 190 -15.32 -10.75 -13.01
CA LYS A 190 -14.85 -9.96 -11.86
C LYS A 190 -13.35 -9.71 -11.88
N LEU A 191 -12.90 -8.73 -11.08
CA LEU A 191 -11.48 -8.53 -10.80
C LEU A 191 -10.95 -9.70 -9.97
N GLN A 192 -9.73 -10.10 -10.30
CA GLN A 192 -8.93 -11.03 -9.53
C GLN A 192 -7.56 -10.42 -9.24
N CYS A 193 -6.89 -10.96 -8.24
CA CYS A 193 -5.51 -10.59 -7.95
C CYS A 193 -4.68 -11.83 -7.64
N LYS A 194 -3.39 -11.74 -7.96
CA LYS A 194 -2.38 -12.71 -7.54
C LYS A 194 -1.13 -11.98 -7.04
N LYS A 195 -0.54 -12.45 -5.95
CA LYS A 195 0.80 -11.99 -5.53
C LYS A 195 1.82 -12.64 -6.45
N ILE A 196 2.67 -11.84 -7.07
CA ILE A 196 3.67 -12.28 -8.06
C ILE A 196 5.11 -12.02 -7.60
N MET A 197 5.28 -11.19 -6.56
CA MET A 197 6.53 -10.99 -5.82
C MET A 197 6.27 -10.78 -4.33
#